data_adee17a392a653b55f6a19841f266a80
#
_entry.id   adee17a392a653b55f6a19841f266a80
#
_cell.length_a   1.000
_cell.length_b   1.000
_cell.length_c   1.000
_cell.angle_alpha   90.00
_cell.angle_beta   90.00
_cell.angle_gamma   90.00
#
_symmetry.space_group_name_H-M   'P 1'
#
loop_
_entity.id
_entity.type
_entity.pdbx_description
1 polymer ?
#
loop_
_entity_poly.entity_id
_entity_poly.type
_entity_poly.pdbx_seq_one_letter_code
_entity_poly.pdbx_strand_id
1 'polypeptide(L)'
;MLDYLQLTDKYYNKFVIYFSSLYRELIEYECCESNITRDIYPKKTFKEPRLVLEKNELDRVREHLEEAYPNFYRYMMIFLYSGARNTELFRLQRKDVDLDKQEFVILLEKGGQYKRCTKVILGPALEYWREVCEECKSPDDYLFALNFVPSKKMGNKEIVTRFWKRNVKDKLGIEADFYALKHYMLDNLDSDTAMLLASHTNKNTTAIYQVNKAKKDREMLKQLKIEI
;
A
#
# COMPACT_ATOMS: atom_id res chain seq x y z
N MET A 1 12.11 32.74 1.84
CA MET A 1 11.74 32.12 0.55
C MET A 1 10.58 31.12 0.71
N LEU A 2 10.64 30.12 1.58
CA LEU A 2 9.54 29.14 1.74
C LEU A 2 8.23 29.76 2.21
N ASP A 3 8.27 30.79 3.04
CA ASP A 3 7.07 31.48 3.53
C ASP A 3 6.34 32.30 2.43
N TYR A 4 7.07 32.74 1.39
CA TYR A 4 6.49 33.42 0.23
C TYR A 4 5.64 32.50 -0.65
N LEU A 5 5.87 31.17 -0.60
CA LEU A 5 5.19 30.21 -1.46
C LEU A 5 3.80 29.81 -0.96
N GLN A 6 3.32 30.34 0.17
CA GLN A 6 2.03 30.01 0.79
C GLN A 6 1.73 28.50 0.84
N LEU A 7 2.78 27.72 1.13
CA LEU A 7 2.69 26.25 1.19
C LEU A 7 1.90 25.82 2.42
N THR A 8 1.17 24.72 2.29
CA THR A 8 0.65 24.03 3.48
C THR A 8 1.83 23.53 4.33
N ASP A 9 1.64 23.43 5.66
CA ASP A 9 2.70 23.00 6.59
C ASP A 9 3.32 21.68 6.20
N LYS A 10 2.53 20.76 5.65
CA LYS A 10 3.01 19.47 5.13
C LYS A 10 3.98 19.65 3.96
N TYR A 11 3.66 20.50 3.00
CA TYR A 11 4.54 20.79 1.85
C TYR A 11 5.76 21.60 2.28
N TYR A 12 5.59 22.58 3.18
CA TYR A 12 6.70 23.30 3.78
C TYR A 12 7.73 22.34 4.37
N ASN A 13 7.31 21.41 5.24
CA ASN A 13 8.18 20.43 5.86
C ASN A 13 8.88 19.52 4.82
N LYS A 14 8.19 19.18 3.76
CA LYS A 14 8.74 18.38 2.66
C LYS A 14 9.86 19.14 1.93
N PHE A 15 9.69 20.42 1.68
CA PHE A 15 10.72 21.26 1.07
C PHE A 15 11.92 21.44 2.00
N VAL A 16 11.70 21.64 3.30
CA VAL A 16 12.80 21.70 4.29
C VAL A 16 13.67 20.44 4.23
N ILE A 17 13.02 19.25 4.18
CA ILE A 17 13.74 17.98 4.06
C ILE A 17 14.51 17.89 2.73
N TYR A 18 13.91 18.28 1.62
CA TYR A 18 14.56 18.24 0.30
C TYR A 18 15.76 19.19 0.23
N PHE A 19 15.61 20.42 0.70
CA PHE A 19 16.72 21.37 0.74
C PHE A 19 17.82 20.90 1.67
N SER A 20 17.47 20.36 2.84
CA SER A 20 18.47 19.82 3.76
C SER A 20 19.27 18.66 3.14
N SER A 21 18.60 17.80 2.35
CA SER A 21 19.26 16.72 1.61
C SER A 21 20.16 17.27 0.51
N LEU A 22 19.67 18.23 -0.29
CA LEU A 22 20.44 18.88 -1.34
C LEU A 22 21.70 19.56 -0.79
N TYR A 23 21.58 20.35 0.29
CA TYR A 23 22.75 20.99 0.89
C TYR A 23 23.75 20.00 1.44
N ARG A 24 23.32 18.82 1.91
CA ARG A 24 24.23 17.76 2.33
C ARG A 24 25.08 17.26 1.16
N GLU A 25 24.44 17.02 0.01
CA GLU A 25 25.15 16.63 -1.22
C GLU A 25 26.09 17.75 -1.71
N LEU A 26 25.63 19.01 -1.69
CA LEU A 26 26.47 20.16 -2.09
C LEU A 26 27.71 20.32 -1.20
N ILE A 27 27.62 20.03 0.09
CA ILE A 27 28.78 20.01 1.00
C ILE A 27 29.71 18.85 0.67
N GLU A 28 29.17 17.66 0.39
CA GLU A 28 29.94 16.47 0.02
C GLU A 28 30.75 16.71 -1.29
N TYR A 29 30.17 17.48 -2.23
CA TYR A 29 30.85 17.88 -3.48
C TYR A 29 31.61 19.20 -3.37
N GLU A 30 31.86 19.71 -2.16
CA GLU A 30 32.60 20.97 -1.92
C GLU A 30 32.00 22.21 -2.62
N CYS A 31 30.73 22.17 -2.98
CA CYS A 31 30.01 23.27 -3.63
C CYS A 31 29.54 24.35 -2.65
N CYS A 32 29.46 24.03 -1.36
CA CYS A 32 29.16 24.98 -0.29
C CYS A 32 29.77 24.51 1.05
N GLU A 33 30.01 25.47 1.95
CA GLU A 33 30.68 25.20 3.23
C GLU A 33 29.69 24.74 4.33
N SER A 34 28.43 25.11 4.22
CA SER A 34 27.46 24.86 5.28
C SER A 34 26.04 24.65 4.76
N ASN A 35 25.25 23.93 5.55
CA ASN A 35 23.82 23.71 5.27
C ASN A 35 23.00 24.86 5.86
N ILE A 36 22.56 25.79 5.02
CA ILE A 36 21.75 26.96 5.42
C ILE A 36 20.35 26.59 5.93
N THR A 37 19.93 25.32 5.77
CA THR A 37 18.63 24.87 6.28
C THR A 37 18.70 24.28 7.68
N ARG A 38 19.89 24.26 8.29
CA ARG A 38 20.14 23.61 9.60
C ARG A 38 19.24 24.15 10.72
N ASP A 39 18.97 25.45 10.69
CA ASP A 39 18.19 26.14 11.70
C ASP A 39 16.72 26.35 11.29
N ILE A 40 16.29 25.72 10.19
CA ILE A 40 14.89 25.74 9.76
C ILE A 40 14.16 24.56 10.40
N TYR A 41 13.29 24.87 11.36
CA TYR A 41 12.51 23.84 12.05
C TYR A 41 11.24 23.50 11.28
N PRO A 42 10.85 22.20 11.25
CA PRO A 42 9.61 21.80 10.65
C PRO A 42 8.41 22.35 11.43
N LYS A 43 7.37 22.75 10.72
CA LYS A 43 6.09 23.17 11.30
C LYS A 43 5.34 21.98 11.89
N LYS A 44 4.59 22.19 12.96
CA LYS A 44 3.75 21.16 13.57
C LYS A 44 2.59 20.81 12.61
N THR A 45 2.47 19.55 12.25
CA THR A 45 1.39 19.06 11.41
C THR A 45 0.51 18.10 12.20
N PHE A 46 -0.80 18.21 12.01
CA PHE A 46 -1.73 17.20 12.50
C PHE A 46 -1.81 16.06 11.49
N LYS A 47 -1.73 14.83 11.97
CA LYS A 47 -2.03 13.65 11.16
C LYS A 47 -3.55 13.50 11.13
N GLU A 48 -4.14 13.72 9.97
CA GLU A 48 -5.53 13.35 9.78
C GLU A 48 -5.70 11.84 9.95
N PRO A 49 -6.76 11.40 10.65
CA PRO A 49 -7.08 9.98 10.74
C PRO A 49 -7.28 9.43 9.31
N ARG A 50 -6.75 8.24 9.07
CA ARG A 50 -6.95 7.60 7.78
C ARG A 50 -8.37 7.09 7.68
N LEU A 51 -8.99 7.31 6.53
CA LEU A 51 -10.29 6.73 6.22
C LEU A 51 -10.13 5.21 6.10
N VAL A 52 -10.99 4.48 6.77
CA VAL A 52 -11.05 3.02 6.77
C VAL A 52 -12.29 2.61 5.99
N LEU A 53 -12.20 1.54 5.24
CA LEU A 53 -13.37 0.91 4.63
C LEU A 53 -14.18 0.19 5.71
N GLU A 54 -15.48 0.44 5.75
CA GLU A 54 -16.42 -0.36 6.53
C GLU A 54 -16.79 -1.63 5.75
N LYS A 55 -17.25 -2.67 6.46
CA LYS A 55 -17.58 -3.94 5.83
C LYS A 55 -18.64 -3.80 4.73
N ASN A 56 -19.70 -3.05 5.00
CA ASN A 56 -20.77 -2.77 4.03
C ASN A 56 -20.28 -2.00 2.79
N GLU A 57 -19.30 -1.11 2.95
CA GLU A 57 -18.67 -0.41 1.82
C GLU A 57 -17.87 -1.38 0.96
N LEU A 58 -17.08 -2.26 1.62
CA LEU A 58 -16.32 -3.29 0.89
C LEU A 58 -17.22 -4.24 0.11
N ASP A 59 -18.35 -4.67 0.69
CA ASP A 59 -19.32 -5.54 0.02
C ASP A 59 -19.91 -4.85 -1.21
N ARG A 60 -20.33 -3.59 -1.12
CA ARG A 60 -20.79 -2.78 -2.25
C ARG A 60 -19.72 -2.61 -3.33
N VAL A 61 -18.47 -2.40 -2.94
CA VAL A 61 -17.34 -2.29 -3.89
C VAL A 61 -17.14 -3.61 -4.62
N ARG A 62 -17.20 -4.74 -3.92
CA ARG A 62 -17.03 -6.07 -4.52
C ARG A 62 -18.11 -6.34 -5.56
N GLU A 63 -19.38 -6.21 -5.20
CA GLU A 63 -20.51 -6.40 -6.11
C GLU A 63 -20.38 -5.54 -7.38
N HIS A 64 -20.11 -4.25 -7.20
CA HIS A 64 -19.97 -3.32 -8.33
C HIS A 64 -18.80 -3.66 -9.25
N LEU A 65 -17.63 -4.01 -8.67
CA LEU A 65 -16.44 -4.28 -9.47
C LEU A 65 -16.45 -5.66 -10.11
N GLU A 66 -17.03 -6.66 -9.47
CA GLU A 66 -17.17 -8.01 -10.00
C GLU A 66 -18.01 -8.02 -11.28
N GLU A 67 -19.13 -7.31 -11.27
CA GLU A 67 -20.03 -7.21 -12.41
C GLU A 67 -19.45 -6.35 -13.55
N ALA A 68 -19.00 -5.13 -13.20
CA ALA A 68 -18.67 -4.13 -14.22
C ALA A 68 -17.20 -4.13 -14.66
N TYR A 69 -16.29 -4.66 -13.83
CA TYR A 69 -14.84 -4.55 -14.04
C TYR A 69 -14.06 -5.77 -13.55
N PRO A 70 -14.29 -6.98 -14.10
CA PRO A 70 -13.77 -8.24 -13.56
C PRO A 70 -12.24 -8.28 -13.47
N ASN A 71 -11.50 -7.71 -14.41
CA ASN A 71 -10.03 -7.66 -14.33
C ASN A 71 -9.52 -6.79 -13.18
N PHE A 72 -10.19 -5.67 -12.92
CA PHE A 72 -9.83 -4.83 -11.78
C PHE A 72 -10.28 -5.46 -10.46
N TYR A 73 -11.43 -6.12 -10.44
CA TYR A 73 -11.90 -6.88 -9.29
C TYR A 73 -10.89 -7.97 -8.91
N ARG A 74 -10.45 -8.78 -9.87
CA ARG A 74 -9.40 -9.78 -9.68
C ARG A 74 -8.11 -9.17 -9.09
N TYR A 75 -7.63 -8.06 -9.67
CA TYR A 75 -6.49 -7.34 -9.13
C TYR A 75 -6.73 -6.86 -7.69
N MET A 76 -7.90 -6.30 -7.41
CA MET A 76 -8.29 -5.84 -6.08
C MET A 76 -8.28 -6.98 -5.05
N MET A 77 -8.82 -8.16 -5.41
CA MET A 77 -8.84 -9.32 -4.52
C MET A 77 -7.43 -9.85 -4.25
N ILE A 78 -6.58 -9.90 -5.26
CA ILE A 78 -5.16 -10.25 -5.08
C ILE A 78 -4.48 -9.22 -4.17
N PHE A 79 -4.69 -7.94 -4.39
CA PHE A 79 -4.12 -6.89 -3.55
C PHE A 79 -4.59 -6.99 -2.09
N LEU A 80 -5.87 -7.19 -1.86
CA LEU A 80 -6.50 -7.31 -0.54
C LEU A 80 -5.83 -8.39 0.29
N TYR A 81 -5.63 -9.58 -0.30
CA TYR A 81 -5.13 -10.75 0.42
C TYR A 81 -3.60 -10.93 0.35
N SER A 82 -2.87 -10.18 -0.47
CA SER A 82 -1.41 -10.37 -0.64
C SER A 82 -0.56 -9.69 0.42
N GLY A 83 -1.08 -8.67 1.10
CA GLY A 83 -0.29 -7.79 1.94
C GLY A 83 0.83 -7.04 1.20
N ALA A 84 0.88 -7.13 -0.14
CA ALA A 84 1.86 -6.45 -0.98
C ALA A 84 1.48 -4.97 -1.23
N ARG A 85 2.39 -4.21 -1.83
CA ARG A 85 2.11 -2.85 -2.32
C ARG A 85 1.80 -2.89 -3.82
N ASN A 86 1.07 -1.89 -4.32
CA ASN A 86 0.81 -1.78 -5.77
C ASN A 86 2.10 -1.84 -6.60
N THR A 87 3.17 -1.17 -6.15
CA THR A 87 4.47 -1.20 -6.83
C THR A 87 5.09 -2.58 -6.89
N GLU A 88 4.88 -3.40 -5.87
CA GLU A 88 5.39 -4.76 -5.79
C GLU A 88 4.59 -5.68 -6.73
N LEU A 89 3.26 -5.58 -6.73
CA LEU A 89 2.40 -6.36 -7.61
C LEU A 89 2.61 -6.03 -9.10
N PHE A 90 2.78 -4.75 -9.46
CA PHE A 90 3.04 -4.37 -10.86
C PHE A 90 4.40 -4.81 -11.40
N ARG A 91 5.35 -5.14 -10.53
CA ARG A 91 6.65 -5.70 -10.90
C ARG A 91 6.64 -7.22 -11.04
N LEU A 92 5.57 -7.90 -10.60
CA LEU A 92 5.48 -9.36 -10.67
C LEU A 92 5.37 -9.84 -12.12
N GLN A 93 6.17 -10.84 -12.43
CA GLN A 93 6.08 -11.61 -13.65
C GLN A 93 5.51 -13.00 -13.37
N ARG A 94 5.02 -13.70 -14.40
CA ARG A 94 4.47 -15.06 -14.26
C ARG A 94 5.44 -16.02 -13.58
N LYS A 95 6.74 -15.92 -13.89
CA LYS A 95 7.81 -16.74 -13.29
C LYS A 95 8.02 -16.53 -11.81
N ASP A 96 7.52 -15.42 -11.24
CA ASP A 96 7.65 -15.11 -9.81
C ASP A 96 6.54 -15.78 -8.97
N VAL A 97 5.60 -16.51 -9.60
CA VAL A 97 4.45 -17.15 -8.94
C VAL A 97 4.54 -18.68 -9.08
N ASP A 98 4.53 -19.37 -7.95
CA ASP A 98 4.45 -20.81 -7.82
C ASP A 98 3.09 -21.18 -7.20
N LEU A 99 2.15 -21.60 -8.06
CA LEU A 99 0.77 -21.91 -7.65
C LEU A 99 0.71 -23.22 -6.84
N ASP A 100 1.62 -24.16 -7.09
CA ASP A 100 1.65 -25.46 -6.41
C ASP A 100 2.08 -25.28 -4.95
N LYS A 101 3.06 -24.40 -4.71
CA LYS A 101 3.48 -24.02 -3.35
C LYS A 101 2.62 -22.93 -2.74
N GLN A 102 1.72 -22.33 -3.50
CA GLN A 102 0.96 -21.13 -3.10
C GLN A 102 1.88 -19.99 -2.63
N GLU A 103 2.91 -19.70 -3.41
CA GLU A 103 3.90 -18.68 -3.11
C GLU A 103 4.13 -17.73 -4.29
N PHE A 104 4.54 -16.51 -3.97
CA PHE A 104 5.02 -15.55 -4.97
C PHE A 104 6.17 -14.73 -4.40
N VAL A 105 7.08 -14.29 -5.28
CA VAL A 105 8.30 -13.56 -4.89
C VAL A 105 8.20 -12.11 -5.32
N ILE A 106 8.24 -11.19 -4.35
CA ILE A 106 8.27 -9.75 -4.60
C ILE A 106 9.67 -9.16 -4.42
N LEU A 107 9.90 -8.02 -5.06
CA LEU A 107 11.09 -7.19 -4.83
C LEU A 107 10.74 -6.06 -3.86
N LEU A 108 11.23 -6.17 -2.62
CA LEU A 108 11.15 -5.11 -1.63
C LEU A 108 12.25 -4.08 -1.89
N GLU A 109 11.85 -2.82 -2.07
CA GLU A 109 12.77 -1.70 -2.20
C GLU A 109 12.92 -1.00 -0.84
N LYS A 110 14.14 -0.99 -0.30
CA LYS A 110 14.44 -0.32 0.97
C LYS A 110 15.84 0.27 0.91
N GLY A 111 15.93 1.60 1.11
CA GLY A 111 17.23 2.30 1.13
C GLY A 111 18.03 2.17 -0.16
N GLY A 112 17.38 2.19 -1.32
CA GLY A 112 18.03 2.04 -2.63
C GLY A 112 18.46 0.61 -3.00
N GLN A 113 18.17 -0.37 -2.13
CA GLN A 113 18.45 -1.78 -2.38
C GLN A 113 17.18 -2.59 -2.61
N TYR A 114 17.27 -3.60 -3.47
CA TYR A 114 16.20 -4.57 -3.71
C TYR A 114 16.50 -5.86 -2.97
N LYS A 115 15.49 -6.33 -2.21
CA LYS A 115 15.53 -7.64 -1.54
C LYS A 115 14.38 -8.51 -2.04
N ARG A 116 14.67 -9.73 -2.44
CA ARG A 116 13.63 -10.73 -2.73
C ARG A 116 12.94 -11.15 -1.44
N CYS A 117 11.62 -11.22 -1.48
CA CYS A 117 10.81 -11.67 -0.36
C CYS A 117 9.71 -12.61 -0.87
N THR A 118 9.71 -13.84 -0.39
CA THR A 118 8.65 -14.81 -0.67
C THR A 118 7.44 -14.50 0.19
N LYS A 119 6.27 -14.51 -0.42
CA LYS A 119 4.97 -14.31 0.22
C LYS A 119 4.05 -15.48 -0.10
N VAL A 120 3.10 -15.73 0.79
CA VAL A 120 2.12 -16.81 0.65
C VAL A 120 0.89 -16.28 -0.08
N ILE A 121 0.35 -17.09 -0.98
CA ILE A 121 -0.97 -16.89 -1.59
C ILE A 121 -2.02 -17.45 -0.64
N LEU A 122 -2.83 -16.56 -0.05
CA LEU A 122 -3.90 -16.98 0.83
C LEU A 122 -5.03 -17.66 0.05
N GLY A 123 -5.64 -18.69 0.63
CA GLY A 123 -6.70 -19.49 0.00
C GLY A 123 -7.80 -18.65 -0.69
N PRO A 124 -8.37 -17.61 -0.05
CA PRO A 124 -9.40 -16.78 -0.68
C PRO A 124 -8.98 -16.05 -1.96
N ALA A 125 -7.66 -15.94 -2.23
CA ALA A 125 -7.16 -15.30 -3.45
C ALA A 125 -6.64 -16.31 -4.48
N LEU A 126 -6.55 -17.59 -4.17
CA LEU A 126 -5.88 -18.58 -5.00
C LEU A 126 -6.46 -18.66 -6.42
N GLU A 127 -7.77 -18.63 -6.56
CA GLU A 127 -8.44 -18.70 -7.87
C GLU A 127 -8.11 -17.49 -8.73
N TYR A 128 -8.11 -16.29 -8.17
CA TYR A 128 -7.71 -15.07 -8.89
C TYR A 128 -6.26 -15.10 -9.37
N TRP A 129 -5.37 -15.75 -8.59
CA TRP A 129 -3.99 -15.97 -9.01
C TRP A 129 -3.89 -16.97 -10.15
N ARG A 130 -4.69 -18.06 -10.12
CA ARG A 130 -4.75 -19.03 -11.24
C ARG A 130 -5.19 -18.35 -12.52
N GLU A 131 -6.32 -17.66 -12.49
CA GLU A 131 -6.85 -16.97 -13.66
C GLU A 131 -5.83 -16.03 -14.31
N VAL A 132 -5.18 -15.15 -13.52
CA VAL A 132 -4.20 -14.21 -14.08
C VAL A 132 -2.94 -14.92 -14.60
N CYS A 133 -2.54 -16.02 -13.96
CA CYS A 133 -1.39 -16.80 -14.40
C CYS A 133 -1.67 -17.58 -15.70
N GLU A 134 -2.89 -18.06 -15.90
CA GLU A 134 -3.33 -18.78 -17.11
C GLU A 134 -3.44 -17.84 -18.33
N GLU A 135 -3.77 -16.58 -18.11
CA GLU A 135 -3.76 -15.55 -19.18
C GLU A 135 -2.36 -15.18 -19.68
N CYS A 136 -1.30 -15.50 -18.93
CA CYS A 136 0.08 -15.22 -19.33
C CYS A 136 0.54 -16.12 -20.47
N LYS A 137 1.13 -15.54 -21.51
CA LYS A 137 1.66 -16.26 -22.68
C LYS A 137 3.12 -16.63 -22.52
N SER A 138 3.82 -16.02 -21.58
CA SER A 138 5.26 -16.21 -21.32
C SER A 138 5.55 -16.11 -19.82
N PRO A 139 6.56 -16.83 -19.31
CA PRO A 139 7.04 -16.66 -17.93
C PRO A 139 7.49 -15.23 -17.61
N ASP A 140 7.86 -14.45 -18.61
CA ASP A 140 8.33 -13.08 -18.46
C ASP A 140 7.21 -12.02 -18.57
N ASP A 141 5.97 -12.44 -18.81
CA ASP A 141 4.84 -11.51 -18.82
C ASP A 141 4.61 -10.96 -17.41
N TYR A 142 4.43 -9.65 -17.31
CA TYR A 142 3.95 -8.98 -16.10
C TYR A 142 2.49 -9.32 -15.89
N LEU A 143 2.12 -9.70 -14.65
CA LEU A 143 0.75 -10.13 -14.33
C LEU A 143 -0.26 -9.00 -14.47
N PHE A 144 0.16 -7.76 -14.17
CA PHE A 144 -0.73 -6.60 -14.16
C PHE A 144 -0.15 -5.47 -15.01
N ALA A 145 -0.85 -5.14 -16.09
CA ALA A 145 -0.50 -4.04 -16.98
C ALA A 145 -1.72 -3.14 -17.25
N LEU A 146 -1.82 -2.60 -18.46
CA LEU A 146 -3.00 -1.84 -18.85
C LEU A 146 -4.26 -2.73 -18.76
N ASN A 147 -5.34 -2.18 -18.23
CA ASN A 147 -6.60 -2.90 -17.95
C ASN A 147 -6.48 -4.09 -16.97
N PHE A 148 -5.37 -4.14 -16.19
CA PHE A 148 -5.13 -5.16 -15.18
C PHE A 148 -5.03 -6.59 -15.74
N VAL A 149 -4.60 -6.73 -16.99
CA VAL A 149 -4.34 -8.02 -17.66
C VAL A 149 -2.84 -8.21 -17.92
N PRO A 150 -2.39 -9.46 -18.10
CA PRO A 150 -0.97 -9.74 -18.36
C PRO A 150 -0.45 -9.09 -19.65
N SER A 151 0.83 -8.70 -19.61
CA SER A 151 1.50 -8.08 -20.76
C SER A 151 3.03 -8.20 -20.67
N LYS A 152 3.71 -8.15 -21.83
CA LYS A 152 5.17 -8.04 -21.91
C LYS A 152 5.74 -6.73 -21.33
N LYS A 153 4.91 -5.69 -21.25
CA LYS A 153 5.30 -4.38 -20.70
C LYS A 153 4.70 -4.19 -19.31
N MET A 154 5.53 -3.76 -18.37
CA MET A 154 5.09 -3.42 -17.02
C MET A 154 4.04 -2.31 -17.06
N GLY A 155 2.97 -2.47 -16.29
CA GLY A 155 1.94 -1.46 -16.12
C GLY A 155 2.39 -0.31 -15.22
N ASN A 156 1.66 0.82 -15.30
CA ASN A 156 1.86 1.94 -14.36
C ASN A 156 0.91 1.81 -13.17
N LYS A 157 1.46 1.69 -11.97
CA LYS A 157 0.70 1.59 -10.71
C LYS A 157 -0.32 2.73 -10.49
N GLU A 158 -0.10 3.89 -11.10
CA GLU A 158 -0.98 5.05 -10.97
C GLU A 158 -2.37 4.83 -11.59
N ILE A 159 -2.51 3.84 -12.50
CA ILE A 159 -3.81 3.47 -13.06
C ILE A 159 -4.76 3.00 -11.97
N VAL A 160 -4.27 2.36 -10.89
CA VAL A 160 -5.08 1.89 -9.77
C VAL A 160 -5.81 3.05 -9.08
N THR A 161 -5.07 4.10 -8.73
CA THR A 161 -5.64 5.26 -8.04
C THR A 161 -6.66 5.99 -8.91
N ARG A 162 -6.33 6.17 -10.22
CA ARG A 162 -7.24 6.81 -11.17
C ARG A 162 -8.50 5.97 -11.42
N PHE A 163 -8.33 4.66 -11.53
CA PHE A 163 -9.45 3.73 -11.73
C PHE A 163 -10.36 3.70 -10.50
N TRP A 164 -9.77 3.57 -9.30
CA TRP A 164 -10.50 3.58 -8.04
C TRP A 164 -11.30 4.88 -7.86
N LYS A 165 -10.66 6.03 -8.09
CA LYS A 165 -11.35 7.30 -8.01
C LYS A 165 -12.59 7.32 -8.90
N ARG A 166 -12.43 7.03 -10.19
CA ARG A 166 -13.52 7.13 -11.18
C ARG A 166 -14.64 6.12 -10.94
N ASN A 167 -14.30 4.88 -10.58
CA ASN A 167 -15.26 3.78 -10.59
C ASN A 167 -15.75 3.38 -9.19
N VAL A 168 -15.09 3.80 -8.13
CA VAL A 168 -15.51 3.53 -6.75
C VAL A 168 -15.87 4.82 -6.03
N LYS A 169 -14.93 5.76 -5.88
CA LYS A 169 -15.21 7.00 -5.14
C LYS A 169 -16.35 7.80 -5.80
N ASP A 170 -16.21 8.11 -7.08
CA ASP A 170 -17.17 8.97 -7.80
C ASP A 170 -18.53 8.28 -8.06
N LYS A 171 -18.56 6.94 -8.21
CA LYS A 171 -19.81 6.20 -8.48
C LYS A 171 -20.53 5.70 -7.24
N LEU A 172 -19.81 5.25 -6.22
CA LEU A 172 -20.38 4.66 -5.02
C LEU A 172 -20.43 5.62 -3.83
N GLY A 173 -19.82 6.82 -3.96
CA GLY A 173 -19.73 7.78 -2.85
C GLY A 173 -18.81 7.33 -1.72
N ILE A 174 -17.84 6.45 -2.00
CA ILE A 174 -16.91 5.92 -1.00
C ILE A 174 -15.66 6.79 -0.94
N GLU A 175 -15.43 7.43 0.21
CA GLU A 175 -14.31 8.37 0.39
C GLU A 175 -12.95 7.70 0.55
N ALA A 176 -12.92 6.45 1.00
CA ALA A 176 -11.69 5.71 1.25
C ALA A 176 -10.88 5.47 -0.04
N ASP A 177 -9.56 5.60 0.06
CA ASP A 177 -8.65 5.31 -1.05
C ASP A 177 -8.45 3.81 -1.25
N PHE A 178 -8.01 3.38 -2.45
CA PHE A 178 -7.71 1.97 -2.75
C PHE A 178 -6.80 1.32 -1.69
N TYR A 179 -5.86 2.07 -1.15
CA TYR A 179 -4.95 1.56 -0.12
C TYR A 179 -5.65 1.22 1.22
N ALA A 180 -6.87 1.71 1.43
CA ALA A 180 -7.69 1.36 2.59
C ALA A 180 -8.03 -0.14 2.63
N LEU A 181 -8.03 -0.84 1.49
CA LEU A 181 -8.16 -2.30 1.42
C LEU A 181 -7.07 -3.02 2.21
N LYS A 182 -5.81 -2.55 2.09
CA LYS A 182 -4.71 -3.11 2.87
C LYS A 182 -4.87 -2.82 4.36
N HIS A 183 -5.35 -1.63 4.72
CA HIS A 183 -5.67 -1.30 6.11
C HIS A 183 -6.78 -2.20 6.63
N TYR A 184 -7.86 -2.37 5.84
CA TYR A 184 -8.97 -3.25 6.19
C TYR A 184 -8.49 -4.67 6.48
N MET A 185 -7.69 -5.26 5.59
CA MET A 185 -7.18 -6.62 5.78
C MET A 185 -6.30 -6.74 7.02
N LEU A 186 -5.31 -5.85 7.17
CA LEU A 186 -4.37 -5.92 8.29
C LEU A 186 -5.01 -5.57 9.64
N ASP A 187 -6.06 -4.75 9.65
CA ASP A 187 -6.80 -4.39 10.85
C ASP A 187 -7.69 -5.54 11.37
N ASN A 188 -8.08 -6.46 10.48
CA ASN A 188 -8.86 -7.65 10.84
C ASN A 188 -8.00 -8.87 11.27
N LEU A 189 -6.69 -8.72 11.28
CA LEU A 189 -5.75 -9.73 11.75
C LEU A 189 -5.14 -9.33 13.11
N ASP A 190 -4.69 -10.32 13.88
CA ASP A 190 -3.81 -10.05 15.02
C ASP A 190 -2.48 -9.43 14.56
N SER A 191 -1.77 -8.77 15.48
CA SER A 191 -0.58 -7.98 15.12
C SER A 191 0.56 -8.82 14.54
N ASP A 192 0.72 -10.07 14.95
CA ASP A 192 1.82 -10.92 14.51
C ASP A 192 1.52 -11.47 13.11
N THR A 193 0.29 -11.94 12.88
CA THR A 193 -0.19 -12.36 11.54
C THR A 193 -0.19 -11.19 10.55
N ALA A 194 -0.65 -10.01 10.97
CA ALA A 194 -0.62 -8.81 10.12
C ALA A 194 0.82 -8.41 9.75
N MET A 195 1.77 -8.53 10.69
CA MET A 195 3.19 -8.27 10.44
C MET A 195 3.79 -9.26 9.42
N LEU A 196 3.48 -10.55 9.57
CA LEU A 196 3.91 -11.58 8.63
C LEU A 196 3.34 -11.34 7.23
N LEU A 197 2.03 -11.13 7.11
CA LEU A 197 1.37 -10.90 5.83
C LEU A 197 1.92 -9.66 5.13
N ALA A 198 2.16 -8.58 5.87
CA ALA A 198 2.71 -7.34 5.31
C ALA A 198 4.22 -7.37 5.07
N SER A 199 4.92 -8.41 5.53
CA SER A 199 6.40 -8.53 5.53
C SER A 199 7.08 -7.34 6.23
N HIS A 200 6.50 -6.88 7.34
CA HIS A 200 7.07 -5.82 8.15
C HIS A 200 8.09 -6.38 9.15
N THR A 201 9.22 -5.70 9.27
CA THR A 201 10.29 -6.07 10.23
C THR A 201 10.08 -5.46 11.62
N ASN A 202 9.08 -4.56 11.78
CA ASN A 202 8.82 -3.84 13.01
C ASN A 202 7.32 -3.72 13.26
N LYS A 203 6.89 -4.08 14.47
CA LYS A 203 5.48 -3.97 14.94
C LYS A 203 4.94 -2.54 14.84
N ASN A 204 5.76 -1.51 15.05
CA ASN A 204 5.35 -0.11 14.90
C ASN A 204 4.92 0.21 13.47
N THR A 205 5.54 -0.42 12.45
CA THR A 205 5.12 -0.27 11.05
C THR A 205 3.76 -0.92 10.83
N THR A 206 3.48 -2.07 11.43
CA THR A 206 2.18 -2.75 11.34
C THR A 206 1.09 -1.95 12.06
N ALA A 207 1.39 -1.37 13.22
CA ALA A 207 0.45 -0.55 13.99
C ALA A 207 -0.12 0.64 13.19
N ILE A 208 0.64 1.18 12.22
CA ILE A 208 0.15 2.26 11.34
C ILE A 208 -1.03 1.79 10.48
N TYR A 209 -1.13 0.50 10.19
CA TYR A 209 -2.20 -0.11 9.38
C TYR A 209 -3.38 -0.56 10.23
N GLN A 210 -3.20 -0.82 11.51
CA GLN A 210 -4.25 -1.24 12.43
C GLN A 210 -4.96 -0.02 13.04
N VAL A 211 -5.69 0.71 12.21
CA VAL A 211 -6.31 2.01 12.57
C VAL A 211 -7.35 1.85 13.68
N ASN A 212 -8.12 0.76 13.66
CA ASN A 212 -9.17 0.49 14.65
C ASN A 212 -8.68 -0.24 15.89
N LYS A 213 -7.38 -0.58 15.98
CA LYS A 213 -6.85 -1.35 17.09
C LYS A 213 -7.15 -0.70 18.45
N ALA A 214 -6.92 0.59 18.60
CA ALA A 214 -7.19 1.30 19.86
C ALA A 214 -8.69 1.32 20.22
N LYS A 215 -9.59 1.23 19.23
CA LYS A 215 -11.03 1.07 19.47
C LYS A 215 -11.33 -0.36 19.91
N LYS A 216 -10.80 -1.35 19.24
CA LYS A 216 -10.95 -2.79 19.60
C LYS A 216 -10.39 -3.08 20.99
N ASP A 217 -9.22 -2.56 21.32
CA ASP A 217 -8.60 -2.72 22.65
C ASP A 217 -9.47 -2.13 23.73
N ARG A 218 -10.06 -0.94 23.52
CA ARG A 218 -11.01 -0.33 24.47
C ARG A 218 -12.28 -1.15 24.65
N GLU A 219 -12.85 -1.69 23.59
CA GLU A 219 -14.03 -2.54 23.68
C GLU A 219 -13.70 -3.86 24.42
N MET A 220 -12.54 -4.44 24.16
CA MET A 220 -12.07 -5.63 24.90
C MET A 220 -11.90 -5.33 26.39
N LEU A 221 -11.28 -4.19 26.73
CA LEU A 221 -11.11 -3.77 28.14
C LEU A 221 -12.44 -3.57 28.86
N LYS A 222 -13.48 -3.04 28.18
CA LYS A 222 -14.82 -2.89 28.75
C LYS A 222 -15.50 -4.24 29.07
N GLN A 223 -15.12 -5.29 28.35
CA GLN A 223 -15.67 -6.64 28.54
C GLN A 223 -14.90 -7.46 29.56
N LEU A 224 -13.74 -7.01 30.04
CA LEU A 224 -12.96 -7.68 31.09
C LEU A 224 -13.72 -7.67 32.41
N LYS A 225 -14.11 -8.86 32.86
CA LYS A 225 -14.56 -9.08 34.22
C LYS A 225 -13.34 -9.40 35.07
N ILE A 226 -12.94 -8.47 35.93
CA ILE A 226 -11.87 -8.69 36.91
C ILE A 226 -12.56 -9.09 38.22
N GLU A 227 -12.41 -10.33 38.66
CA GLU A 227 -12.73 -10.76 39.99
C GLU A 227 -11.57 -10.36 40.89
N ILE A 228 -11.84 -9.47 41.88
CA ILE A 228 -10.88 -9.00 42.92
C ILE A 228 -11.11 -9.80 44.18
#